data_a873c8559f6db25da1e2dfd71caa0870
#
_entry.id   a873c8559f6db25da1e2dfd71caa0870
#
_cell.length_a   1.000
_cell.length_b   1.000
_cell.length_c   1.000
_cell.angle_alpha   90.00
_cell.angle_beta   90.00
_cell.angle_gamma   90.00
#
_symmetry.space_group_name_H-M   'P 1'
#
loop_
_entity.id
_entity.type
_entity.pdbx_description
1 polymer ?
#
loop_
_entity_poly.entity_id
_entity_poly.type
_entity_poly.pdbx_seq_one_letter_code
_entity_poly.pdbx_strand_id
1 'polypeptide(L)'
;WCTAPELHVNGKSIKLDKIKNGIAVIKRTWRNDDLVVLKLPMKIRLTEWYERSQSVERGPLVYALRLEEKWQWNDNVPTNGRLGKGFWEVHTTSPWNYALIARDPAKMEEHYRVAVRTDVTSYPWNISGAPLEIRTKGKKIPDWNIYNGSAGPLPYSIPAGREIKTSEEDIVLIPYGCTTLRI
;
A
#
# COMPACT_ATOMS: atom_id res chain seq x y z
N TRP A 1 1.30 1.19 14.16
CA TRP A 1 2.05 0.37 13.21
C TRP A 1 3.51 0.10 13.65
N CYS A 2 4.15 0.97 14.40
CA CYS A 2 5.48 0.77 14.94
C CYS A 2 5.38 0.20 16.36
N THR A 3 5.87 -1.02 16.57
CA THR A 3 5.82 -1.72 17.87
C THR A 3 7.10 -1.57 18.69
N ALA A 4 8.19 -1.14 18.06
CA ALA A 4 9.51 -1.01 18.69
C ALA A 4 10.20 0.30 18.28
N PRO A 5 9.65 1.48 18.68
CA PRO A 5 10.30 2.75 18.40
C PRO A 5 11.60 2.88 19.19
N GLU A 6 12.64 3.44 18.55
CA GLU A 6 13.92 3.72 19.17
C GLU A 6 14.13 5.23 19.24
N LEU A 7 14.55 5.72 20.40
CA LEU A 7 14.83 7.14 20.61
C LEU A 7 16.29 7.34 21.02
N HIS A 8 16.94 8.28 20.40
CA HIS A 8 18.30 8.68 20.74
C HIS A 8 18.35 10.20 20.97
N VAL A 9 19.09 10.61 21.97
CA VAL A 9 19.42 12.04 22.21
C VAL A 9 20.93 12.17 22.27
N ASN A 10 21.49 12.97 21.37
CA ASN A 10 22.94 13.14 21.20
C ASN A 10 23.67 11.80 21.05
N GLY A 11 23.09 10.90 20.24
CA GLY A 11 23.63 9.55 19.99
C GLY A 11 23.41 8.55 21.13
N LYS A 12 22.92 8.96 22.30
CA LYS A 12 22.64 8.07 23.41
C LYS A 12 21.19 7.56 23.34
N SER A 13 21.02 6.24 23.44
CA SER A 13 19.68 5.61 23.49
C SER A 13 18.94 6.06 24.76
N ILE A 14 17.67 6.41 24.57
CA ILE A 14 16.74 6.78 25.64
C ILE A 14 15.66 5.70 25.72
N LYS A 15 15.50 5.13 26.91
CA LYS A 15 14.48 4.13 27.14
C LYS A 15 13.08 4.78 27.15
N LEU A 16 12.19 4.24 26.35
CA LEU A 16 10.80 4.68 26.24
C LEU A 16 9.92 3.89 27.22
N ASP A 17 10.06 4.13 28.52
CA ASP A 17 9.40 3.33 29.56
C ASP A 17 7.89 3.57 29.65
N LYS A 18 7.41 4.71 29.18
CA LYS A 18 6.00 5.10 29.27
C LYS A 18 5.52 5.78 28.00
N ILE A 19 5.01 4.97 27.08
CA ILE A 19 4.24 5.49 25.95
C ILE A 19 2.75 5.39 26.35
N LYS A 20 2.09 6.54 26.48
CA LYS A 20 0.66 6.60 26.75
C LYS A 20 -0.05 7.25 25.58
N ASN A 21 -1.03 6.57 25.00
CA ASN A 21 -1.78 7.03 23.83
C ASN A 21 -0.88 7.44 22.64
N GLY A 22 0.20 6.71 22.41
CA GLY A 22 1.15 7.02 21.32
C GLY A 22 2.11 8.18 21.63
N ILE A 23 2.08 8.76 22.83
CA ILE A 23 2.93 9.88 23.24
C ILE A 23 4.01 9.39 24.21
N ALA A 24 5.26 9.67 23.87
CA ALA A 24 6.40 9.51 24.77
C ALA A 24 6.83 10.87 25.32
N VAL A 25 7.03 10.95 26.64
CA VAL A 25 7.44 12.20 27.30
C VAL A 25 8.87 12.05 27.81
N ILE A 26 9.75 12.94 27.37
CA ILE A 26 11.14 12.99 27.80
C ILE A 26 11.33 14.19 28.73
N LYS A 27 11.64 13.95 29.98
CA LYS A 27 11.95 15.00 30.96
C LYS A 27 13.46 15.13 31.12
N ARG A 28 14.01 16.24 30.67
CA ARG A 28 15.44 16.56 30.82
C ARG A 28 15.66 18.07 30.67
N THR A 29 16.82 18.58 31.08
CA THR A 29 17.29 19.91 30.71
C THR A 29 17.79 19.88 29.28
N TRP A 30 17.10 20.60 28.40
CA TRP A 30 17.48 20.74 26.99
C TRP A 30 18.53 21.83 26.83
N ARG A 31 19.45 21.61 25.92
CA ARG A 31 20.47 22.57 25.50
C ARG A 31 20.31 22.93 24.04
N ASN A 32 20.86 24.08 23.63
CA ASN A 32 20.98 24.40 22.21
C ASN A 32 21.75 23.26 21.54
N ASP A 33 21.38 22.94 20.29
CA ASP A 33 21.98 21.88 19.45
C ASP A 33 21.79 20.44 19.96
N ASP A 34 20.93 20.22 20.96
CA ASP A 34 20.53 18.84 21.30
C ASP A 34 19.86 18.17 20.10
N LEU A 35 20.42 17.05 19.62
CA LEU A 35 19.91 16.28 18.50
C LEU A 35 19.02 15.13 19.01
N VAL A 36 17.76 15.14 18.59
CA VAL A 36 16.80 14.05 18.89
C VAL A 36 16.57 13.22 17.62
N VAL A 37 16.84 11.92 17.69
CA VAL A 37 16.60 10.98 16.60
C VAL A 37 15.60 9.94 17.03
N LEU A 38 14.44 9.93 16.36
CA LEU A 38 13.41 8.92 16.52
C LEU A 38 13.46 7.97 15.33
N LYS A 39 13.73 6.69 15.60
CA LYS A 39 13.65 5.63 14.59
C LYS A 39 12.34 4.86 14.78
N LEU A 40 11.62 4.69 13.69
CA LEU A 40 10.34 3.99 13.64
C LEU A 40 10.46 2.81 12.66
N PRO A 41 10.94 1.64 13.11
CA PRO A 41 11.04 0.46 12.26
C PRO A 41 9.71 0.09 11.64
N MET A 42 9.72 -0.14 10.33
CA MET A 42 8.53 -0.46 9.54
C MET A 42 8.62 -1.91 9.05
N LYS A 43 7.72 -2.75 9.53
CA LYS A 43 7.55 -4.12 9.05
C LYS A 43 6.38 -4.20 8.08
N ILE A 44 6.47 -5.14 7.14
CA ILE A 44 5.34 -5.49 6.27
C ILE A 44 4.37 -6.34 7.08
N ARG A 45 3.09 -6.02 6.97
CA ARG A 45 1.99 -6.78 7.56
C ARG A 45 0.83 -6.88 6.59
N LEU A 46 0.07 -7.96 6.70
CA LEU A 46 -1.23 -8.10 6.08
C LEU A 46 -2.30 -7.83 7.12
N THR A 47 -3.28 -7.01 6.75
CA THR A 47 -4.49 -6.80 7.55
C THR A 47 -5.67 -7.36 6.81
N GLU A 48 -6.51 -8.10 7.52
CA GLU A 48 -7.72 -8.72 6.96
C GLU A 48 -8.93 -7.83 7.23
N TRP A 49 -9.77 -7.73 6.22
CA TRP A 49 -10.99 -6.92 6.20
C TRP A 49 -12.20 -7.76 5.81
N TYR A 50 -13.28 -7.10 5.45
CA TYR A 50 -14.52 -7.72 5.03
C TYR A 50 -14.29 -8.72 3.90
N GLU A 51 -15.02 -9.86 3.91
CA GLU A 51 -14.92 -10.95 2.93
C GLU A 51 -13.48 -11.50 2.76
N ARG A 52 -12.70 -11.50 3.84
CA ARG A 52 -11.28 -11.95 3.84
C ARG A 52 -10.40 -11.21 2.85
N SER A 53 -10.81 -10.01 2.41
CA SER A 53 -9.93 -9.13 1.65
C SER A 53 -8.72 -8.72 2.49
N GLN A 54 -7.58 -8.56 1.86
CA GLN A 54 -6.34 -8.27 2.57
C GLN A 54 -5.69 -7.01 2.01
N SER A 55 -5.15 -6.20 2.92
CA SER A 55 -4.30 -5.06 2.57
C SER A 55 -2.86 -5.34 2.95
N VAL A 56 -1.94 -4.96 2.07
CA VAL A 56 -0.50 -4.95 2.38
C VAL A 56 -0.15 -3.59 2.95
N GLU A 57 0.41 -3.58 4.14
CA GLU A 57 0.80 -2.36 4.84
C GLU A 57 2.26 -2.39 5.25
N ARG A 58 2.91 -1.22 5.24
CA ARG A 58 4.25 -1.03 5.79
C ARG A 58 4.38 0.35 6.40
N GLY A 59 4.61 0.41 7.70
CA GLY A 59 4.54 1.66 8.44
C GLY A 59 3.14 2.28 8.34
N PRO A 60 3.03 3.59 8.06
CA PRO A 60 1.76 4.27 7.89
C PRO A 60 1.14 4.12 6.48
N LEU A 61 1.80 3.40 5.57
CA LEU A 61 1.38 3.29 4.18
C LEU A 61 0.63 1.99 3.93
N VAL A 62 -0.46 2.09 3.17
CA VAL A 62 -1.18 1.00 2.51
C VAL A 62 -0.70 0.92 1.07
N TYR A 63 -0.62 -0.28 0.52
CA TYR A 63 -0.13 -0.52 -0.83
C TYR A 63 -1.22 -1.12 -1.71
N ALA A 64 -1.26 -0.69 -2.97
CA ALA A 64 -2.14 -1.19 -4.01
C ALA A 64 -1.33 -1.80 -5.15
N LEU A 65 -1.97 -2.67 -5.94
CA LEU A 65 -1.36 -3.25 -7.13
C LEU A 65 -1.00 -2.15 -8.13
N ARG A 66 0.23 -2.18 -8.65
CA ARG A 66 0.67 -1.27 -9.70
C ARG A 66 0.04 -1.70 -11.03
N LEU A 67 -0.89 -0.89 -11.53
CA LEU A 67 -1.54 -1.06 -12.82
C LEU A 67 -1.14 0.10 -13.75
N GLU A 68 -0.96 -0.19 -15.03
CA GLU A 68 -0.83 0.88 -16.02
C GLU A 68 -2.14 1.64 -16.13
N GLU A 69 -2.09 2.96 -16.14
CA GLU A 69 -3.26 3.83 -16.26
C GLU A 69 -3.32 4.44 -17.66
N LYS A 70 -4.45 4.24 -18.35
CA LYS A 70 -4.79 4.91 -19.59
C LYS A 70 -5.86 5.94 -19.30
N TRP A 71 -5.52 7.21 -19.43
CA TRP A 71 -6.40 8.33 -19.19
C TRP A 71 -7.11 8.73 -20.48
N GLN A 72 -8.42 8.74 -20.45
CA GLN A 72 -9.28 9.12 -21.57
C GLN A 72 -10.21 10.24 -21.13
N TRP A 73 -10.20 11.36 -21.88
CA TRP A 73 -11.18 12.40 -21.67
C TRP A 73 -12.51 12.01 -22.29
N ASN A 74 -13.59 12.12 -21.53
CA ASN A 74 -14.96 11.88 -21.98
C ASN A 74 -15.77 13.19 -21.87
N ASP A 75 -16.20 13.74 -22.99
CA ASP A 75 -17.05 14.93 -23.09
C ASP A 75 -18.52 14.60 -23.35
N ASN A 76 -18.83 13.31 -23.53
CA ASN A 76 -20.20 12.83 -23.69
C ASN A 76 -20.89 12.71 -22.31
N VAL A 77 -21.11 13.85 -21.68
CA VAL A 77 -21.77 13.93 -20.38
C VAL A 77 -23.28 14.07 -20.50
N PRO A 78 -24.05 13.42 -19.63
CA PRO A 78 -25.49 13.67 -19.56
C PRO A 78 -25.78 15.16 -19.32
N THR A 79 -26.77 15.69 -20.03
CA THR A 79 -27.15 17.13 -20.08
C THR A 79 -27.62 17.70 -18.73
N ASN A 80 -27.58 16.95 -17.65
CA ASN A 80 -27.99 17.41 -16.30
C ASN A 80 -27.01 18.39 -15.64
N GLY A 81 -25.88 18.71 -16.30
CA GLY A 81 -24.90 19.71 -15.85
C GLY A 81 -24.11 19.41 -14.61
N ARG A 82 -24.31 18.24 -13.96
CA ARG A 82 -23.63 17.88 -12.71
C ARG A 82 -22.16 17.55 -12.86
N LEU A 83 -21.74 17.08 -14.02
CA LEU A 83 -20.36 16.66 -14.33
C LEU A 83 -19.56 17.70 -15.10
N GLY A 84 -20.08 18.93 -15.25
CA GLY A 84 -19.43 19.98 -16.01
C GLY A 84 -19.37 19.70 -17.51
N LYS A 85 -18.22 20.00 -18.14
CA LYS A 85 -18.01 19.83 -19.58
C LYS A 85 -17.50 18.45 -19.98
N GLY A 86 -17.11 17.67 -19.02
CA GLY A 86 -16.55 16.33 -19.22
C GLY A 86 -15.84 15.82 -17.98
N PHE A 87 -15.29 14.60 -18.07
CA PHE A 87 -14.54 13.95 -17.00
C PHE A 87 -13.46 13.03 -17.58
N TRP A 88 -12.49 12.71 -16.75
CA TRP A 88 -11.47 11.73 -17.08
C TRP A 88 -11.93 10.34 -16.69
N GLU A 89 -11.83 9.40 -17.61
CA GLU A 89 -11.93 7.98 -17.35
C GLU A 89 -10.54 7.39 -17.28
N VAL A 90 -10.35 6.47 -16.34
CA VAL A 90 -9.07 5.80 -16.15
C VAL A 90 -9.27 4.30 -16.33
N HIS A 91 -8.59 3.76 -17.32
CA HIS A 91 -8.67 2.34 -17.69
C HIS A 91 -7.31 1.67 -17.56
N THR A 92 -7.31 0.35 -17.45
CA THR A 92 -6.10 -0.46 -17.50
C THR A 92 -6.25 -1.63 -18.46
N THR A 93 -5.13 -2.03 -19.05
CA THR A 93 -4.99 -3.32 -19.72
C THR A 93 -4.10 -4.29 -18.94
N SER A 94 -3.54 -3.83 -17.80
CA SER A 94 -2.78 -4.68 -16.91
C SER A 94 -3.68 -5.72 -16.24
N PRO A 95 -3.20 -6.94 -16.03
CA PRO A 95 -3.88 -7.90 -15.18
C PRO A 95 -4.04 -7.34 -13.76
N TRP A 96 -5.25 -7.42 -13.21
CA TRP A 96 -5.58 -6.85 -11.91
C TRP A 96 -6.10 -7.92 -10.90
N ASN A 97 -6.57 -9.04 -11.42
CA ASN A 97 -7.30 -10.07 -10.70
C ASN A 97 -6.36 -11.04 -9.94
N TYR A 98 -5.52 -10.50 -9.06
CA TYR A 98 -4.60 -11.28 -8.25
C TYR A 98 -5.08 -11.45 -6.82
N ALA A 99 -5.00 -12.67 -6.30
CA ALA A 99 -5.03 -12.93 -4.87
C ALA A 99 -3.62 -12.93 -4.30
N LEU A 100 -3.48 -12.39 -3.10
CA LEU A 100 -2.25 -12.53 -2.32
C LEU A 100 -2.09 -13.99 -1.87
N ILE A 101 -0.85 -14.44 -1.81
CA ILE A 101 -0.53 -15.80 -1.38
C ILE A 101 -0.36 -15.81 0.14
N ALA A 102 -1.09 -16.71 0.82
CA ALA A 102 -0.91 -16.87 2.25
C ALA A 102 0.54 -17.23 2.59
N ARG A 103 1.14 -16.47 3.47
CA ARG A 103 2.54 -16.61 3.91
C ARG A 103 2.60 -16.61 5.43
N ASP A 104 3.65 -17.21 5.97
CA ASP A 104 3.94 -17.13 7.40
C ASP A 104 4.20 -15.67 7.81
N PRO A 105 3.43 -15.10 8.75
CA PRO A 105 3.62 -13.72 9.22
C PRO A 105 5.02 -13.44 9.77
N ALA A 106 5.71 -14.47 10.27
CA ALA A 106 7.08 -14.35 10.78
C ALA A 106 8.13 -14.20 9.66
N LYS A 107 7.75 -14.55 8.40
CA LYS A 107 8.65 -14.58 7.24
C LYS A 107 8.25 -13.60 6.13
N MET A 108 7.48 -12.58 6.46
CA MET A 108 6.97 -11.62 5.46
C MET A 108 8.11 -10.99 4.64
N GLU A 109 9.22 -10.64 5.27
CA GLU A 109 10.37 -10.00 4.61
C GLU A 109 11.10 -10.94 3.61
N GLU A 110 10.87 -12.25 3.67
CA GLU A 110 11.39 -13.21 2.68
C GLU A 110 10.59 -13.18 1.38
N HIS A 111 9.28 -12.84 1.47
CA HIS A 111 8.33 -12.90 0.36
C HIS A 111 7.95 -11.52 -0.20
N TYR A 112 8.12 -10.47 0.58
CA TYR A 112 7.78 -9.10 0.23
C TYR A 112 9.04 -8.23 0.27
N ARG A 113 9.59 -7.91 -0.88
CA ARG A 113 10.84 -7.16 -1.00
C ARG A 113 10.57 -5.68 -1.24
N VAL A 114 11.01 -4.84 -0.30
CA VAL A 114 10.87 -3.39 -0.42
C VAL A 114 12.01 -2.84 -1.27
N ALA A 115 11.66 -2.07 -2.30
CA ALA A 115 12.60 -1.26 -3.07
C ALA A 115 12.30 0.22 -2.78
N VAL A 116 13.33 0.96 -2.44
CA VAL A 116 13.26 2.41 -2.17
C VAL A 116 13.91 3.13 -3.33
N ARG A 117 13.23 4.12 -3.89
CA ARG A 117 13.77 4.98 -4.93
C ARG A 117 14.66 6.06 -4.29
N THR A 118 15.81 6.31 -4.86
CA THR A 118 16.75 7.34 -4.41
C THR A 118 16.52 8.68 -5.08
N ASP A 119 15.94 8.69 -6.28
CA ASP A 119 15.64 9.85 -7.12
C ASP A 119 14.16 10.28 -6.99
N VAL A 120 13.74 10.57 -5.77
CA VAL A 120 12.35 10.98 -5.52
C VAL A 120 12.09 12.36 -6.11
N THR A 121 11.08 12.47 -6.95
CA THR A 121 10.66 13.74 -7.58
C THR A 121 9.95 14.65 -6.57
N SER A 122 9.76 15.93 -6.91
CA SER A 122 9.00 16.89 -6.10
C SER A 122 7.51 16.49 -5.94
N TYR A 123 6.98 15.69 -6.85
CA TYR A 123 5.63 15.12 -6.78
C TYR A 123 5.68 13.59 -6.95
N PRO A 124 5.90 12.84 -5.86
CA PRO A 124 6.06 11.39 -5.91
C PRO A 124 4.73 10.60 -5.93
N TRP A 125 3.59 11.28 -5.91
CA TRP A 125 2.26 10.67 -5.81
C TRP A 125 1.65 10.33 -7.18
N ASN A 126 2.40 9.58 -7.98
CA ASN A 126 1.96 9.02 -9.25
C ASN A 126 2.71 7.70 -9.51
N ILE A 127 2.27 6.91 -10.49
CA ILE A 127 2.81 5.57 -10.78
C ILE A 127 4.32 5.64 -11.09
N SER A 128 4.76 6.60 -11.89
CA SER A 128 6.17 6.72 -12.30
C SER A 128 7.06 7.29 -11.20
N GLY A 129 6.50 8.11 -10.32
CA GLY A 129 7.19 8.77 -9.22
C GLY A 129 7.12 8.04 -7.88
N ALA A 130 6.42 6.89 -7.80
CA ALA A 130 6.25 6.15 -6.55
C ALA A 130 7.58 5.97 -5.81
N PRO A 131 7.73 6.48 -4.58
CA PRO A 131 9.01 6.49 -3.87
C PRO A 131 9.40 5.12 -3.33
N LEU A 132 8.44 4.22 -3.26
CA LEU A 132 8.58 2.89 -2.71
C LEU A 132 7.83 1.88 -3.58
N GLU A 133 8.40 0.70 -3.72
CA GLU A 133 7.73 -0.47 -4.32
C GLU A 133 7.86 -1.66 -3.36
N ILE A 134 6.85 -2.50 -3.32
CA ILE A 134 6.93 -3.83 -2.71
C ILE A 134 6.76 -4.85 -3.82
N ARG A 135 7.75 -5.71 -4.00
CA ARG A 135 7.72 -6.82 -4.96
C ARG A 135 7.38 -8.10 -4.24
N THR A 136 6.39 -8.80 -4.75
CA THR A 136 5.92 -10.06 -4.20
C THR A 136 5.31 -10.93 -5.30
N LYS A 137 4.73 -12.05 -4.93
CA LYS A 137 4.01 -12.95 -5.84
C LYS A 137 2.52 -12.96 -5.52
N GLY A 138 1.73 -13.05 -6.58
CA GLY A 138 0.28 -13.26 -6.51
C GLY A 138 -0.15 -14.43 -7.39
N LYS A 139 -1.37 -14.90 -7.23
CA LYS A 139 -2.00 -15.89 -8.10
C LYS A 139 -3.22 -15.29 -8.77
N LYS A 140 -3.31 -15.37 -10.09
CA LYS A 140 -4.50 -14.93 -10.82
C LYS A 140 -5.71 -15.74 -10.44
N ILE A 141 -6.83 -15.05 -10.31
CA ILE A 141 -8.15 -15.63 -10.10
C ILE A 141 -8.98 -15.44 -11.38
N PRO A 142 -9.08 -16.47 -12.24
CA PRO A 142 -9.77 -16.34 -13.53
C PRO A 142 -11.24 -15.92 -13.42
N ASP A 143 -11.87 -16.26 -12.30
CA ASP A 143 -13.29 -15.96 -12.05
C ASP A 143 -13.53 -14.48 -11.66
N TRP A 144 -12.48 -13.71 -11.36
CA TRP A 144 -12.60 -12.27 -11.10
C TRP A 144 -12.56 -11.49 -12.39
N ASN A 145 -13.71 -11.02 -12.81
CA ASN A 145 -13.92 -10.33 -14.08
C ASN A 145 -14.42 -8.92 -13.88
N ILE A 146 -14.21 -8.07 -14.88
CA ILE A 146 -14.80 -6.75 -14.93
C ILE A 146 -16.33 -6.86 -15.03
N TYR A 147 -17.02 -6.16 -14.17
CA TYR A 147 -18.48 -6.04 -14.15
C TYR A 147 -18.88 -4.56 -14.24
N ASN A 148 -19.69 -4.23 -15.22
CA ASN A 148 -20.09 -2.83 -15.51
C ASN A 148 -18.90 -1.86 -15.58
N GLY A 149 -17.82 -2.25 -16.23
CA GLY A 149 -16.61 -1.43 -16.38
C GLY A 149 -15.75 -1.28 -15.13
N SER A 150 -16.02 -2.06 -14.07
CA SER A 150 -15.34 -2.01 -12.78
C SER A 150 -15.00 -3.43 -12.30
N ALA A 151 -14.04 -3.53 -11.38
CA ALA A 151 -13.74 -4.79 -10.69
C ALA A 151 -14.87 -5.24 -9.74
N GLY A 152 -15.95 -4.45 -9.65
CA GLY A 152 -17.03 -4.65 -8.71
C GLY A 152 -16.69 -4.14 -7.31
N PRO A 153 -17.67 -4.11 -6.39
CA PRO A 153 -17.48 -3.60 -5.04
C PRO A 153 -16.48 -4.44 -4.23
N LEU A 154 -16.54 -5.75 -4.36
CA LEU A 154 -15.55 -6.72 -3.87
C LEU A 154 -15.66 -7.97 -4.72
N PRO A 155 -14.55 -8.48 -5.27
CA PRO A 155 -14.54 -9.82 -5.81
C PRO A 155 -14.92 -10.83 -4.71
N TYR A 156 -15.75 -11.80 -5.03
CA TYR A 156 -16.17 -12.79 -4.03
C TYR A 156 -14.95 -13.54 -3.46
N SER A 157 -15.03 -13.86 -2.17
CA SER A 157 -14.01 -14.66 -1.51
C SER A 157 -13.98 -16.08 -2.09
N ILE A 158 -12.78 -16.57 -2.34
CA ILE A 158 -12.60 -17.96 -2.75
C ILE A 158 -13.02 -18.87 -1.58
N PRO A 159 -13.91 -19.84 -1.80
CA PRO A 159 -14.33 -20.76 -0.74
C PRO A 159 -13.14 -21.38 -0.01
N ALA A 160 -13.26 -21.54 1.29
CA ALA A 160 -12.22 -22.18 2.09
C ALA A 160 -11.94 -23.59 1.57
N GLY A 161 -10.66 -23.94 1.41
CA GLY A 161 -10.22 -25.24 0.87
C GLY A 161 -10.20 -25.34 -0.65
N ARG A 162 -10.68 -24.32 -1.39
CA ARG A 162 -10.50 -24.30 -2.85
C ARG A 162 -9.08 -23.90 -3.19
N GLU A 163 -8.35 -24.76 -3.85
CA GLU A 163 -7.01 -24.48 -4.34
C GLU A 163 -7.05 -23.58 -5.59
N ILE A 164 -6.23 -22.51 -5.56
CA ILE A 164 -5.97 -21.68 -6.74
C ILE A 164 -4.87 -22.35 -7.55
N LYS A 165 -5.25 -22.95 -8.68
CA LYS A 165 -4.35 -23.76 -9.53
C LYS A 165 -3.46 -22.94 -10.47
N THR A 166 -3.66 -21.61 -10.57
CA THR A 166 -2.81 -20.75 -11.40
C THR A 166 -1.40 -20.66 -10.82
N SER A 167 -0.42 -20.48 -11.70
CA SER A 167 0.97 -20.26 -11.29
C SER A 167 1.13 -18.99 -10.50
N GLU A 168 2.18 -18.92 -9.68
CA GLU A 168 2.61 -17.69 -9.03
C GLU A 168 3.24 -16.76 -10.06
N GLU A 169 2.81 -15.50 -10.06
CA GLU A 169 3.35 -14.45 -10.92
C GLU A 169 3.93 -13.34 -10.07
N ASP A 170 4.98 -12.67 -10.56
CA ASP A 170 5.54 -11.50 -9.89
C ASP A 170 4.58 -10.32 -10.03
N ILE A 171 4.27 -9.68 -8.90
CA ILE A 171 3.46 -8.49 -8.82
C ILE A 171 4.21 -7.38 -8.10
N VAL A 172 3.90 -6.15 -8.45
CA VAL A 172 4.45 -4.95 -7.84
C VAL A 172 3.35 -4.16 -7.17
N LEU A 173 3.58 -3.80 -5.92
CA LEU A 173 2.68 -2.96 -5.15
C LEU A 173 3.35 -1.60 -4.94
N ILE A 174 2.57 -0.54 -5.01
CA ILE A 174 3.01 0.85 -4.77
C ILE A 174 2.12 1.49 -3.71
N PRO A 175 2.56 2.58 -3.05
CA PRO A 175 1.71 3.27 -2.10
C PRO A 175 0.36 3.64 -2.72
N TYR A 176 -0.71 3.39 -2.00
CA TYR A 176 -2.10 3.61 -2.43
C TYR A 176 -2.36 5.02 -2.99
N GLY A 177 -1.65 6.03 -2.47
CA GLY A 177 -1.72 7.40 -2.99
C GLY A 177 -1.03 7.62 -4.33
N CYS A 178 -0.28 6.64 -4.86
CA CYS A 178 0.46 6.75 -6.12
C CYS A 178 -0.31 6.22 -7.32
N THR A 179 -1.50 5.68 -7.16
CA THR A 179 -2.34 5.13 -8.24
C THR A 179 -3.78 5.59 -8.09
N THR A 180 -4.48 5.71 -9.22
CA THR A 180 -5.91 5.99 -9.28
C THR A 180 -6.73 4.71 -9.31
N LEU A 181 -6.22 3.67 -9.97
CA LEU A 181 -6.81 2.33 -9.99
C LEU A 181 -6.31 1.54 -8.77
N ARG A 182 -7.14 1.41 -7.75
CA ARG A 182 -6.78 0.93 -6.42
C ARG A 182 -7.34 -0.47 -6.18
N ILE A 183 -6.51 -1.44 -6.47
CA ILE A 183 -6.80 -2.87 -6.25
C ILE A 183 -5.75 -3.47 -5.33
#